data_be1eaac3c898fcbb99a6dbe853fef571
#
_entry.id   be1eaac3c898fcbb99a6dbe853fef571
#
_cell.length_a   1.000
_cell.length_b   1.000
_cell.length_c   1.000
_cell.angle_alpha   90.00
_cell.angle_beta   90.00
_cell.angle_gamma   90.00
#
_symmetry.space_group_name_H-M   'P 1'
#
loop_
_entity.id
_entity.type
_entity.pdbx_description
1 polymer ?
#
loop_
_entity_poly.entity_id
_entity_poly.type
_entity_poly.pdbx_seq_one_letter_code
_entity_poly.pdbx_strand_id
1 'polypeptide(L)'
;MHDTIKNLEKNNITPIGAGDNVDEAHKGVTKEINGRNITIFNFMDSENFAEYSNEVMPVATSDSPGYSAYNSSVCKDIKEAHENSDCVIVFFHYGNEYSTSPNENQVKMSHEVIDAGADIVLGSHPHVPQGMEFYNGSMIFYSLGNFIFDQKNPDTHVAYFVEINLVNETVECTVHPICIVNYLPQFMSPDNGKSLLESLSPSCDKLMIEDDGTGRVSYNLTD
;
A
#
# COMPACT_ATOMS: atom_id res chain seq x y z
N MET A 1 -9.47 18.07 8.31
CA MET A 1 -9.14 16.69 8.74
C MET A 1 -10.13 16.15 9.77
N HIS A 2 -10.31 16.77 10.93
CA HIS A 2 -11.24 16.33 11.99
C HIS A 2 -12.67 16.03 11.50
N ASP A 3 -13.27 16.89 10.67
CA ASP A 3 -14.61 16.64 10.10
C ASP A 3 -14.62 15.45 9.14
N THR A 4 -13.52 15.20 8.43
CA THR A 4 -13.37 14.02 7.55
C THR A 4 -13.36 12.74 8.37
N ILE A 5 -12.55 12.67 9.42
CA ILE A 5 -12.48 11.53 10.34
C ILE A 5 -13.87 11.24 10.91
N LYS A 6 -14.53 12.25 11.50
CA LYS A 6 -15.88 12.11 12.06
C LYS A 6 -16.93 11.64 11.04
N ASN A 7 -16.86 12.14 9.82
CA ASN A 7 -17.79 11.74 8.77
C ASN A 7 -17.57 10.28 8.34
N LEU A 8 -16.34 9.82 8.29
CA LEU A 8 -16.01 8.42 8.01
C LEU A 8 -16.55 7.51 9.11
N GLU A 9 -16.23 7.80 10.36
CA GLU A 9 -16.67 7.04 11.55
C GLU A 9 -18.20 6.98 11.64
N LYS A 10 -18.90 8.11 11.40
CA LYS A 10 -20.37 8.16 11.36
C LYS A 10 -20.98 7.24 10.32
N ASN A 11 -20.24 6.92 9.27
CA ASN A 11 -20.65 6.00 8.21
C ASN A 11 -20.02 4.61 8.36
N ASN A 12 -19.51 4.25 9.53
CA ASN A 12 -18.88 2.97 9.85
C ASN A 12 -17.63 2.67 8.97
N ILE A 13 -16.93 3.72 8.53
CA ILE A 13 -15.64 3.62 7.85
C ILE A 13 -14.56 3.97 8.86
N THR A 14 -13.65 3.05 9.10
CA THR A 14 -12.53 3.28 10.02
C THR A 14 -11.41 4.03 9.29
N PRO A 15 -11.08 5.28 9.66
CA PRO A 15 -9.95 5.99 9.08
C PRO A 15 -8.62 5.44 9.60
N ILE A 16 -7.56 5.49 8.77
CA ILE A 16 -6.18 5.17 9.13
C ILE A 16 -5.23 6.19 8.52
N GLY A 17 -4.09 6.44 9.17
CA GLY A 17 -3.06 7.35 8.67
C GLY A 17 -3.36 8.83 8.88
N ALA A 18 -4.28 9.16 9.78
CA ALA A 18 -4.59 10.51 10.23
C ALA A 18 -5.20 10.50 11.62
N GLY A 19 -4.97 11.54 12.42
CA GLY A 19 -5.47 11.63 13.78
C GLY A 19 -5.48 13.06 14.32
N ASP A 20 -6.03 13.22 15.52
CA ASP A 20 -6.03 14.50 16.25
C ASP A 20 -4.65 14.82 16.87
N ASN A 21 -3.74 13.83 16.90
CA ASN A 21 -2.35 13.94 17.29
C ASN A 21 -1.52 12.84 16.59
N VAL A 22 -0.20 12.85 16.79
CA VAL A 22 0.72 11.91 16.13
C VAL A 22 0.49 10.45 16.58
N ASP A 23 0.16 10.22 17.83
CA ASP A 23 -0.07 8.85 18.33
C ASP A 23 -1.33 8.24 17.70
N GLU A 24 -2.39 9.02 17.53
CA GLU A 24 -3.59 8.59 16.82
C GLU A 24 -3.34 8.41 15.32
N ALA A 25 -2.60 9.33 14.69
CA ALA A 25 -2.30 9.26 13.26
C ALA A 25 -1.43 8.04 12.90
N HIS A 26 -0.46 7.68 13.75
CA HIS A 26 0.43 6.52 13.56
C HIS A 26 -0.23 5.19 13.91
N LYS A 27 -1.35 5.22 14.64
CA LYS A 27 -1.99 4.01 15.15
C LYS A 27 -2.48 3.12 14.02
N GLY A 28 -2.04 1.85 14.04
CA GLY A 28 -2.60 0.80 13.19
C GLY A 28 -4.02 0.43 13.60
N VAL A 29 -4.77 -0.09 12.65
CA VAL A 29 -6.13 -0.58 12.87
C VAL A 29 -6.15 -2.10 12.70
N THR A 30 -6.50 -2.81 13.76
CA THR A 30 -6.68 -4.26 13.72
C THR A 30 -8.13 -4.62 13.42
N LYS A 31 -8.33 -5.52 12.48
CA LYS A 31 -9.64 -6.12 12.13
C LYS A 31 -9.54 -7.64 12.18
N GLU A 32 -10.54 -8.25 12.80
CA GLU A 32 -10.71 -9.69 12.68
C GLU A 32 -11.44 -10.02 11.38
N ILE A 33 -10.79 -10.79 10.52
CA ILE A 33 -11.33 -11.24 9.23
C ILE A 33 -11.21 -12.78 9.20
N ASN A 34 -12.33 -13.47 9.17
CA ASN A 34 -12.37 -14.95 9.16
C ASN A 34 -11.57 -15.61 10.31
N GLY A 35 -11.58 -14.98 11.50
CA GLY A 35 -10.87 -15.47 12.69
C GLY A 35 -9.38 -15.15 12.72
N ARG A 36 -8.89 -14.29 11.82
CA ARG A 36 -7.52 -13.77 11.78
C ARG A 36 -7.49 -12.29 12.11
N ASN A 37 -6.57 -11.89 12.97
CA ASN A 37 -6.31 -10.49 13.29
C ASN A 37 -5.35 -9.89 12.26
N ILE A 38 -5.85 -8.95 11.45
CA ILE A 38 -5.06 -8.24 10.46
C ILE A 38 -4.89 -6.81 10.93
N THR A 39 -3.65 -6.37 11.11
CA THR A 39 -3.35 -4.97 11.46
C THR A 39 -2.87 -4.22 10.23
N ILE A 40 -3.47 -3.05 10.00
CA ILE A 40 -3.20 -2.21 8.84
C ILE A 40 -2.69 -0.85 9.33
N PHE A 41 -1.56 -0.41 8.77
CA PHE A 41 -1.01 0.93 8.93
C PHE A 41 -1.07 1.69 7.61
N ASN A 42 -1.09 3.02 7.70
CA ASN A 42 -0.95 3.88 6.54
C ASN A 42 -0.05 5.07 6.85
N PHE A 43 0.98 5.26 6.06
CA PHE A 43 1.95 6.34 6.21
C PHE A 43 2.12 7.12 4.90
N MET A 44 2.52 8.36 5.02
CA MET A 44 2.81 9.24 3.90
C MET A 44 4.27 9.68 3.95
N ASP A 45 4.96 9.67 2.81
CA ASP A 45 6.26 10.30 2.68
C ASP A 45 6.09 11.82 2.66
N SER A 46 6.59 12.50 3.69
CA SER A 46 6.47 13.95 3.80
C SER A 46 7.26 14.72 2.74
N GLU A 47 8.27 14.10 2.11
CA GLU A 47 9.03 14.73 1.03
C GLU A 47 8.17 15.00 -0.20
N ASN A 48 7.15 14.16 -0.46
CA ASN A 48 6.21 14.34 -1.57
C ASN A 48 5.36 15.62 -1.45
N PHE A 49 5.27 16.17 -0.24
CA PHE A 49 4.43 17.34 0.06
C PHE A 49 5.24 18.51 0.64
N ALA A 50 6.57 18.46 0.52
CA ALA A 50 7.46 19.49 1.07
C ALA A 50 7.19 20.93 0.53
N GLU A 51 6.59 21.02 -0.66
CA GLU A 51 6.19 22.31 -1.27
C GLU A 51 4.82 22.81 -0.77
N TYR A 52 4.01 21.98 -0.11
CA TYR A 52 2.75 22.40 0.49
C TYR A 52 2.96 22.89 1.91
N SER A 53 2.29 24.01 2.26
CA SER A 53 2.33 24.49 3.64
C SER A 53 1.60 23.53 4.59
N ASN A 54 2.02 23.51 5.86
CA ASN A 54 1.31 22.76 6.92
C ASN A 54 -0.17 23.18 7.09
N GLU A 55 -0.57 24.34 6.57
CA GLU A 55 -1.98 24.76 6.56
C GLU A 55 -2.82 23.92 5.57
N VAL A 56 -2.20 23.46 4.47
CA VAL A 56 -2.85 22.67 3.41
C VAL A 56 -2.71 21.19 3.69
N MET A 57 -1.51 20.74 4.07
CA MET A 57 -1.18 19.34 4.37
C MET A 57 -0.50 19.25 5.73
N PRO A 58 -1.26 19.31 6.84
CA PRO A 58 -0.67 19.30 8.18
C PRO A 58 -0.16 17.90 8.54
N VAL A 59 1.10 17.82 8.97
CA VAL A 59 1.65 16.64 9.64
C VAL A 59 1.11 16.61 11.07
N ALA A 60 0.70 15.43 11.54
CA ALA A 60 0.30 15.26 12.93
C ALA A 60 1.48 15.49 13.88
N THR A 61 1.23 16.24 14.96
CA THR A 61 2.20 16.46 16.04
C THR A 61 1.62 15.99 17.38
N SER A 62 2.35 16.16 18.48
CA SER A 62 1.84 15.78 19.82
C SER A 62 0.55 16.51 20.21
N ASP A 63 0.30 17.69 19.67
CA ASP A 63 -0.76 18.63 20.07
C ASP A 63 -1.56 19.21 18.88
N SER A 64 -1.33 18.70 17.67
CA SER A 64 -2.08 19.13 16.49
C SER A 64 -2.44 17.99 15.54
N PRO A 65 -3.66 18.05 14.94
CA PRO A 65 -4.13 17.04 14.01
C PRO A 65 -3.38 17.08 12.69
N GLY A 66 -3.21 15.90 12.08
CA GLY A 66 -2.54 15.80 10.81
C GLY A 66 -2.54 14.38 10.24
N TYR A 67 -1.83 14.22 9.11
CA TYR A 67 -1.57 12.92 8.55
C TYR A 67 -0.36 12.24 9.24
N SER A 68 -0.30 10.93 9.10
CA SER A 68 0.79 10.08 9.59
C SER A 68 2.00 10.19 8.66
N ALA A 69 2.93 11.11 8.97
CA ALA A 69 4.20 11.18 8.25
C ALA A 69 5.11 10.03 8.67
N TYR A 70 5.66 9.31 7.69
CA TYR A 70 6.60 8.23 7.95
C TYR A 70 7.88 8.76 8.61
N ASN A 71 8.30 8.08 9.63
CA ASN A 71 9.65 8.14 10.19
C ASN A 71 9.97 6.79 10.83
N SER A 72 11.24 6.44 11.01
CA SER A 72 11.64 5.11 11.48
C SER A 72 11.15 4.75 12.90
N SER A 73 10.61 5.70 13.67
CA SER A 73 10.05 5.39 15.00
C SER A 73 8.79 4.53 14.92
N VAL A 74 8.05 4.56 13.78
CA VAL A 74 6.86 3.72 13.56
C VAL A 74 7.19 2.23 13.48
N CYS A 75 8.44 1.87 13.21
CA CYS A 75 8.90 0.48 13.20
C CYS A 75 8.69 -0.22 14.56
N LYS A 76 8.67 0.53 15.66
CA LYS A 76 8.33 -0.01 16.97
C LYS A 76 6.87 -0.47 17.03
N ASP A 77 5.96 0.33 16.49
CA ASP A 77 4.52 0.05 16.53
C ASP A 77 4.19 -1.12 15.57
N ILE A 78 4.89 -1.20 14.43
CA ILE A 78 4.80 -2.32 13.49
C ILE A 78 5.27 -3.61 14.15
N LYS A 79 6.39 -3.58 14.87
CA LYS A 79 6.91 -4.75 15.60
C LYS A 79 5.92 -5.21 16.67
N GLU A 80 5.34 -4.29 17.44
CA GLU A 80 4.32 -4.62 18.43
C GLU A 80 3.07 -5.23 17.77
N ALA A 81 2.67 -4.71 16.60
CA ALA A 81 1.56 -5.26 15.84
C ALA A 81 1.86 -6.68 15.32
N HIS A 82 3.08 -6.93 14.84
CA HIS A 82 3.51 -8.25 14.39
C HIS A 82 3.43 -9.32 15.51
N GLU A 83 3.80 -8.95 16.72
CA GLU A 83 3.70 -9.83 17.90
C GLU A 83 2.25 -10.14 18.35
N ASN A 84 1.26 -9.33 17.89
CA ASN A 84 -0.14 -9.38 18.34
C ASN A 84 -1.16 -9.58 17.20
N SER A 85 -0.71 -9.79 15.98
CA SER A 85 -1.58 -9.96 14.80
C SER A 85 -1.12 -11.16 13.98
N ASP A 86 -2.04 -11.74 13.22
CA ASP A 86 -1.73 -12.81 12.28
C ASP A 86 -1.10 -12.29 10.98
N CYS A 87 -1.32 -11.01 10.65
CA CYS A 87 -0.73 -10.37 9.47
C CYS A 87 -0.69 -8.85 9.66
N VAL A 88 0.42 -8.23 9.24
CA VAL A 88 0.60 -6.79 9.26
C VAL A 88 0.76 -6.25 7.84
N ILE A 89 -0.12 -5.34 7.46
CA ILE A 89 -0.11 -4.69 6.14
C ILE A 89 0.23 -3.21 6.32
N VAL A 90 1.20 -2.72 5.54
CA VAL A 90 1.56 -1.30 5.54
C VAL A 90 1.23 -0.69 4.20
N PHE A 91 0.38 0.34 4.21
CA PHE A 91 0.13 1.20 3.06
C PHE A 91 1.06 2.40 3.09
N PHE A 92 1.60 2.76 1.93
CA PHE A 92 2.35 3.98 1.73
C PHE A 92 1.74 4.87 0.65
N HIS A 93 1.77 6.17 0.89
CA HIS A 93 1.59 7.20 -0.12
C HIS A 93 2.94 7.90 -0.33
N TYR A 94 3.71 7.47 -1.33
CA TYR A 94 5.13 7.82 -1.50
C TYR A 94 5.59 7.72 -2.97
N GLY A 95 6.82 8.16 -3.24
CA GLY A 95 7.42 8.08 -4.57
C GLY A 95 7.22 9.36 -5.40
N ASN A 96 7.58 9.32 -6.66
CA ASN A 96 7.47 10.44 -7.57
C ASN A 96 6.29 10.23 -8.54
N GLU A 97 5.47 11.27 -8.75
CA GLU A 97 4.39 11.21 -9.72
C GLU A 97 4.90 10.81 -11.10
N TYR A 98 4.16 9.91 -11.74
CA TYR A 98 4.40 9.41 -13.11
C TYR A 98 5.71 8.64 -13.32
N SER A 99 6.45 8.35 -12.25
CA SER A 99 7.61 7.46 -12.34
C SER A 99 7.18 6.01 -12.35
N THR A 100 7.62 5.24 -13.34
CA THR A 100 7.34 3.79 -13.47
C THR A 100 8.30 2.92 -12.66
N SER A 101 9.28 3.52 -11.99
CA SER A 101 10.23 2.83 -11.12
C SER A 101 10.24 3.45 -9.74
N PRO A 102 10.35 2.65 -8.66
CA PRO A 102 10.46 3.18 -7.31
C PRO A 102 11.75 3.98 -7.13
N ASN A 103 11.70 5.04 -6.33
CA ASN A 103 12.88 5.78 -5.92
C ASN A 103 13.54 5.14 -4.68
N GLU A 104 14.72 5.62 -4.30
CA GLU A 104 15.50 5.09 -3.18
C GLU A 104 14.75 5.19 -1.83
N ASN A 105 13.94 6.25 -1.63
CA ASN A 105 13.14 6.41 -0.42
C ASN A 105 12.03 5.34 -0.33
N GLN A 106 11.34 5.07 -1.44
CA GLN A 106 10.32 4.00 -1.48
C GLN A 106 10.94 2.65 -1.10
N VAL A 107 12.07 2.31 -1.69
CA VAL A 107 12.78 1.06 -1.39
C VAL A 107 13.18 1.00 0.08
N LYS A 108 13.85 2.04 0.58
CA LYS A 108 14.30 2.13 1.97
C LYS A 108 13.15 2.00 2.97
N MET A 109 12.08 2.80 2.79
CA MET A 109 10.93 2.79 3.70
C MET A 109 10.22 1.43 3.71
N SER A 110 10.06 0.81 2.53
CA SER A 110 9.45 -0.51 2.41
C SER A 110 10.28 -1.60 3.09
N HIS A 111 11.60 -1.58 2.92
CA HIS A 111 12.49 -2.52 3.59
C HIS A 111 12.49 -2.32 5.11
N GLU A 112 12.55 -1.08 5.61
CA GLU A 112 12.53 -0.78 7.04
C GLU A 112 11.26 -1.32 7.73
N VAL A 113 10.08 -1.21 7.12
CA VAL A 113 8.84 -1.72 7.73
C VAL A 113 8.74 -3.25 7.64
N ILE A 114 9.27 -3.88 6.59
CA ILE A 114 9.34 -5.34 6.52
C ILE A 114 10.33 -5.88 7.56
N ASP A 115 11.49 -5.28 7.69
CA ASP A 115 12.47 -5.66 8.74
C ASP A 115 11.91 -5.47 10.17
N ALA A 116 10.88 -4.62 10.31
CA ALA A 116 10.15 -4.43 11.56
C ALA A 116 8.99 -5.43 11.75
N GLY A 117 8.66 -6.28 10.76
CA GLY A 117 7.63 -7.30 10.85
C GLY A 117 6.36 -7.03 10.02
N ALA A 118 6.41 -6.15 9.02
CA ALA A 118 5.32 -6.05 8.06
C ALA A 118 5.38 -7.22 7.06
N ASP A 119 4.23 -7.84 6.80
CA ASP A 119 4.11 -8.98 5.89
C ASP A 119 3.84 -8.55 4.44
N ILE A 120 3.21 -7.39 4.26
CA ILE A 120 2.86 -6.87 2.94
C ILE A 120 3.01 -5.35 2.95
N VAL A 121 3.64 -4.80 1.91
CA VAL A 121 3.68 -3.36 1.63
C VAL A 121 2.92 -3.05 0.35
N LEU A 122 2.01 -2.08 0.43
CA LEU A 122 1.20 -1.59 -0.69
C LEU A 122 1.42 -0.09 -0.88
N GLY A 123 1.86 0.31 -2.07
CA GLY A 123 2.19 1.70 -2.38
C GLY A 123 1.19 2.38 -3.30
N SER A 124 1.12 3.69 -3.16
CA SER A 124 0.32 4.62 -3.99
C SER A 124 1.04 5.96 -4.14
N HIS A 125 0.50 6.89 -4.88
CA HIS A 125 0.95 8.24 -5.21
C HIS A 125 1.51 8.39 -6.63
N PRO A 126 2.37 7.50 -7.18
CA PRO A 126 2.89 7.70 -8.54
C PRO A 126 1.83 7.79 -9.64
N HIS A 127 0.59 7.38 -9.37
CA HIS A 127 -0.52 7.33 -10.33
C HIS A 127 -0.31 6.39 -11.52
N VAL A 128 0.83 5.74 -11.59
CA VAL A 128 1.18 4.68 -12.54
C VAL A 128 1.64 3.45 -11.78
N PRO A 129 1.45 2.24 -12.31
CA PRO A 129 1.95 1.04 -11.67
C PRO A 129 3.49 1.04 -11.65
N GLN A 130 4.06 0.60 -10.53
CA GLN A 130 5.49 0.35 -10.37
C GLN A 130 5.74 -1.13 -10.09
N GLY A 131 7.00 -1.53 -10.15
CA GLY A 131 7.42 -2.91 -9.94
C GLY A 131 7.04 -3.49 -8.59
N MET A 132 7.27 -4.79 -8.47
CA MET A 132 7.06 -5.59 -7.27
C MET A 132 8.39 -6.18 -6.84
N GLU A 133 8.55 -6.42 -5.54
CA GLU A 133 9.74 -7.04 -4.96
C GLU A 133 9.34 -8.07 -3.91
N PHE A 134 10.05 -9.18 -3.87
CA PHE A 134 9.99 -10.11 -2.75
C PHE A 134 11.24 -9.90 -1.90
N TYR A 135 11.07 -9.30 -0.72
CA TYR A 135 12.15 -8.92 0.17
C TYR A 135 11.96 -9.55 1.55
N ASN A 136 12.99 -10.19 2.06
CA ASN A 136 13.06 -10.76 3.43
C ASN A 136 11.81 -11.56 3.82
N GLY A 137 11.26 -12.36 2.91
CA GLY A 137 10.08 -13.20 3.16
C GLY A 137 8.72 -12.53 2.91
N SER A 138 8.67 -11.28 2.50
CA SER A 138 7.46 -10.46 2.37
C SER A 138 7.35 -9.79 1.00
N MET A 139 6.12 -9.44 0.61
CA MET A 139 5.84 -8.79 -0.68
C MET A 139 5.74 -7.27 -0.59
N ILE A 140 6.39 -6.60 -1.54
CA ILE A 140 6.29 -5.17 -1.78
C ILE A 140 5.66 -4.92 -3.15
N PHE A 141 4.58 -4.14 -3.17
CA PHE A 141 3.94 -3.59 -4.37
C PHE A 141 4.17 -2.08 -4.35
N TYR A 142 5.19 -1.57 -5.04
CA TYR A 142 5.66 -0.18 -4.91
C TYR A 142 4.64 0.87 -5.34
N SER A 143 3.84 0.62 -6.37
CA SER A 143 2.67 1.43 -6.70
C SER A 143 1.65 0.61 -7.45
N LEU A 144 0.41 0.63 -6.96
CA LEU A 144 -0.71 -0.05 -7.59
C LEU A 144 -1.24 0.71 -8.82
N GLY A 145 -0.89 2.00 -8.98
CA GLY A 145 -1.52 2.91 -9.93
C GLY A 145 -2.88 3.42 -9.43
N ASN A 146 -3.68 3.97 -10.32
CA ASN A 146 -5.03 4.46 -10.02
C ASN A 146 -6.06 3.31 -10.03
N PHE A 147 -7.21 3.51 -9.37
CA PHE A 147 -8.34 2.57 -9.42
C PHE A 147 -9.60 3.24 -9.97
N ILE A 148 -10.22 4.14 -9.22
CA ILE A 148 -11.33 4.98 -9.69
C ILE A 148 -10.81 6.41 -9.70
N PHE A 149 -10.47 6.91 -10.88
CA PHE A 149 -9.81 8.21 -11.00
C PHE A 149 -10.07 8.85 -12.37
N ASP A 150 -9.93 10.19 -12.44
CA ASP A 150 -10.29 10.99 -13.63
C ASP A 150 -9.10 11.71 -14.29
N GLN A 151 -7.86 11.24 -14.04
CA GLN A 151 -6.69 11.80 -14.70
C GLN A 151 -6.75 11.60 -16.23
N LYS A 152 -6.23 12.59 -16.96
CA LYS A 152 -6.26 12.62 -18.43
C LYS A 152 -5.03 12.00 -19.08
N ASN A 153 -3.92 11.85 -18.32
CA ASN A 153 -2.71 11.21 -18.83
C ASN A 153 -2.98 9.72 -19.08
N PRO A 154 -2.82 9.21 -20.33
CA PRO A 154 -3.08 7.80 -20.64
C PRO A 154 -2.30 6.80 -19.79
N ASP A 155 -1.08 7.12 -19.38
CA ASP A 155 -0.22 6.25 -18.56
C ASP A 155 -0.84 5.97 -17.20
N THR A 156 -1.68 6.89 -16.68
CA THR A 156 -2.38 6.75 -15.40
C THR A 156 -3.66 5.93 -15.50
N HIS A 157 -4.02 5.45 -16.69
CA HIS A 157 -5.17 4.56 -16.93
C HIS A 157 -4.79 3.07 -16.81
N VAL A 158 -3.53 2.76 -16.57
CA VAL A 158 -3.03 1.40 -16.33
C VAL A 158 -2.75 1.24 -14.85
N ALA A 159 -3.19 0.11 -14.28
CA ALA A 159 -3.00 -0.18 -12.86
C ALA A 159 -3.13 -1.68 -12.61
N TYR A 160 -3.00 -2.09 -11.37
CA TYR A 160 -3.39 -3.42 -10.90
C TYR A 160 -3.97 -3.31 -9.48
N PHE A 161 -4.79 -4.27 -9.10
CA PHE A 161 -5.16 -4.47 -7.70
C PHE A 161 -4.68 -5.83 -7.22
N VAL A 162 -4.55 -5.98 -5.93
CA VAL A 162 -4.08 -7.21 -5.28
C VAL A 162 -5.20 -7.78 -4.41
N GLU A 163 -5.59 -9.00 -4.70
CA GLU A 163 -6.41 -9.81 -3.82
C GLU A 163 -5.49 -10.59 -2.88
N ILE A 164 -5.69 -10.47 -1.57
CA ILE A 164 -4.87 -11.10 -0.54
C ILE A 164 -5.71 -12.11 0.21
N ASN A 165 -5.30 -13.37 0.18
CA ASN A 165 -5.90 -14.46 0.93
C ASN A 165 -4.89 -14.99 1.96
N LEU A 166 -5.35 -15.13 3.21
CA LEU A 166 -4.59 -15.78 4.27
C LEU A 166 -5.15 -17.21 4.47
N VAL A 167 -4.36 -18.19 4.07
CA VAL A 167 -4.73 -19.61 4.17
C VAL A 167 -3.75 -20.31 5.11
N ASN A 168 -4.19 -20.61 6.32
CA ASN A 168 -3.31 -21.02 7.43
C ASN A 168 -2.24 -19.92 7.68
N GLU A 169 -0.96 -20.26 7.54
CA GLU A 169 0.17 -19.33 7.67
C GLU A 169 0.72 -18.88 6.31
N THR A 170 -0.02 -19.12 5.24
CA THR A 170 0.39 -18.75 3.88
C THR A 170 -0.37 -17.52 3.41
N VAL A 171 0.37 -16.55 2.89
CA VAL A 171 -0.17 -15.43 2.13
C VAL A 171 -0.24 -15.83 0.66
N GLU A 172 -1.42 -15.72 0.09
CA GLU A 172 -1.66 -15.89 -1.35
C GLU A 172 -2.12 -14.56 -1.94
N CYS A 173 -1.29 -13.95 -2.77
CA CYS A 173 -1.63 -12.73 -3.49
C CYS A 173 -1.99 -13.06 -4.94
N THR A 174 -3.14 -12.57 -5.41
CA THR A 174 -3.47 -12.56 -6.84
C THR A 174 -3.43 -11.11 -7.33
N VAL A 175 -2.59 -10.86 -8.32
CA VAL A 175 -2.40 -9.55 -8.95
C VAL A 175 -3.28 -9.49 -10.20
N HIS A 176 -4.21 -8.56 -10.22
CA HIS A 176 -5.18 -8.38 -11.29
C HIS A 176 -4.88 -7.11 -12.09
N PRO A 177 -4.28 -7.21 -13.28
CA PRO A 177 -4.09 -6.07 -14.17
C PRO A 177 -5.42 -5.45 -14.59
N ILE A 178 -5.51 -4.13 -14.50
CA ILE A 178 -6.70 -3.36 -14.86
C ILE A 178 -6.36 -2.17 -15.75
N CYS A 179 -7.34 -1.74 -16.52
CA CYS A 179 -7.31 -0.45 -17.22
C CYS A 179 -8.53 0.38 -16.81
N ILE A 180 -8.34 1.71 -16.76
CA ILE A 180 -9.42 2.65 -16.45
C ILE A 180 -10.03 3.14 -17.75
N VAL A 181 -11.28 2.79 -17.99
CA VAL A 181 -12.05 3.19 -19.19
C VAL A 181 -13.26 3.99 -18.74
N ASN A 182 -13.37 5.24 -19.18
CA ASN A 182 -14.46 6.13 -18.76
C ASN A 182 -14.59 6.20 -17.22
N TYR A 183 -13.47 6.37 -16.53
CA TYR A 183 -13.35 6.45 -15.06
C TYR A 183 -13.66 5.16 -14.29
N LEU A 184 -13.91 4.05 -14.98
CA LEU A 184 -14.23 2.76 -14.38
C LEU A 184 -13.08 1.76 -14.59
N PRO A 185 -12.60 1.09 -13.54
CA PRO A 185 -11.63 0.02 -13.68
C PRO A 185 -12.27 -1.19 -14.37
N GLN A 186 -11.53 -1.77 -15.29
CA GLN A 186 -11.89 -2.97 -16.04
C GLN A 186 -10.70 -3.91 -16.09
N PHE A 187 -10.95 -5.21 -16.01
CA PHE A 187 -9.89 -6.20 -16.20
C PHE A 187 -9.28 -6.09 -17.58
N MET A 188 -7.97 -6.21 -17.66
CA MET A 188 -7.27 -6.30 -18.94
C MET A 188 -7.56 -7.63 -19.64
N SER A 189 -7.37 -7.66 -20.96
CA SER A 189 -7.27 -8.93 -21.67
C SER A 189 -6.06 -9.73 -21.19
N PRO A 190 -6.06 -11.08 -21.29
CA PRO A 190 -4.94 -11.91 -20.86
C PRO A 190 -3.59 -11.46 -21.43
N ASP A 191 -3.52 -11.15 -22.71
CA ASP A 191 -2.27 -10.74 -23.36
C ASP A 191 -1.75 -9.39 -22.82
N ASN A 192 -2.63 -8.41 -22.61
CA ASN A 192 -2.26 -7.12 -22.05
C ASN A 192 -1.85 -7.25 -20.57
N GLY A 193 -2.57 -8.10 -19.81
CA GLY A 193 -2.25 -8.39 -18.43
C GLY A 193 -0.86 -9.01 -18.28
N LYS A 194 -0.55 -10.04 -19.09
CA LYS A 194 0.78 -10.65 -19.14
C LYS A 194 1.87 -9.62 -19.43
N SER A 195 1.68 -8.82 -20.49
CA SER A 195 2.66 -7.79 -20.88
C SER A 195 2.90 -6.76 -19.77
N LEU A 196 1.86 -6.34 -19.04
CA LEU A 196 2.01 -5.45 -17.90
C LEU A 196 2.82 -6.13 -16.79
N LEU A 197 2.43 -7.33 -16.38
CA LEU A 197 3.10 -8.03 -15.27
C LEU A 197 4.55 -8.36 -15.59
N GLU A 198 4.88 -8.75 -16.83
CA GLU A 198 6.25 -8.94 -17.29
C GLU A 198 7.10 -7.66 -17.14
N SER A 199 6.49 -6.50 -17.40
CA SER A 199 7.18 -5.20 -17.24
C SER A 199 7.40 -4.80 -15.77
N LEU A 200 6.55 -5.27 -14.85
CA LEU A 200 6.58 -4.93 -13.43
C LEU A 200 7.32 -5.94 -12.54
N SER A 201 7.68 -7.11 -13.08
CA SER A 201 8.24 -8.23 -12.30
C SER A 201 9.76 -8.45 -12.36
N PRO A 202 10.60 -7.59 -12.96
CA PRO A 202 12.04 -7.89 -13.06
C PRO A 202 12.74 -8.16 -11.73
N SER A 203 12.20 -7.60 -10.63
CA SER A 203 12.74 -7.74 -9.27
C SER A 203 11.92 -8.72 -8.39
N CYS A 204 10.97 -9.45 -8.97
CA CYS A 204 10.12 -10.37 -8.23
C CYS A 204 10.13 -11.77 -8.86
N ASP A 205 11.05 -12.60 -8.43
CA ASP A 205 11.19 -13.99 -8.87
C ASP A 205 10.09 -14.93 -8.37
N LYS A 206 9.27 -14.47 -7.44
CA LYS A 206 8.13 -15.21 -6.87
C LYS A 206 6.83 -15.04 -7.68
N LEU A 207 6.75 -14.03 -8.54
CA LEU A 207 5.54 -13.81 -9.33
C LEU A 207 5.42 -14.83 -10.45
N MET A 208 4.36 -15.62 -10.42
CA MET A 208 3.96 -16.52 -11.51
C MET A 208 2.87 -15.83 -12.33
N ILE A 209 3.12 -15.64 -13.63
CA ILE A 209 2.15 -15.04 -14.56
C ILE A 209 1.31 -16.15 -15.17
N GLU A 210 0.01 -16.09 -14.99
CA GLU A 210 -0.95 -17.11 -15.40
C GLU A 210 -1.48 -16.88 -16.83
N ASP A 211 -2.09 -17.92 -17.41
CA ASP A 211 -2.62 -17.86 -18.75
C ASP A 211 -3.81 -16.91 -18.93
N ASP A 212 -4.52 -16.62 -17.85
CA ASP A 212 -5.62 -15.66 -17.82
C ASP A 212 -5.17 -14.18 -17.69
N GLY A 213 -3.86 -13.93 -17.63
CA GLY A 213 -3.27 -12.61 -17.52
C GLY A 213 -3.17 -12.07 -16.10
N THR A 214 -3.47 -12.89 -15.08
CA THR A 214 -3.23 -12.57 -13.67
C THR A 214 -1.83 -12.96 -13.23
N GLY A 215 -1.39 -12.44 -12.10
CA GLY A 215 -0.16 -12.85 -11.43
C GLY A 215 -0.46 -13.51 -10.09
N ARG A 216 0.33 -14.50 -9.68
CA ARG A 216 0.21 -15.16 -8.37
C ARG A 216 1.52 -15.17 -7.63
N VAL A 217 1.44 -14.86 -6.34
CA VAL A 217 2.55 -15.02 -5.40
C VAL A 217 2.03 -15.77 -4.18
N SER A 218 2.79 -16.74 -3.70
CA SER A 218 2.48 -17.45 -2.46
C SER A 218 3.73 -17.60 -1.61
N TYR A 219 3.62 -17.28 -0.32
CA TYR A 219 4.70 -17.38 0.66
C TYR A 219 4.15 -17.57 2.06
N ASN A 220 4.97 -18.12 2.96
CA ASN A 220 4.58 -18.25 4.36
C ASN A 220 4.87 -16.96 5.12
N LEU A 221 3.97 -16.61 6.05
CA LEU A 221 4.25 -15.60 7.05
C LEU A 221 5.51 -16.01 7.82
N THR A 222 6.37 -15.06 8.08
CA THR A 222 7.59 -15.27 8.90
C THR A 222 7.25 -15.09 10.37
N ASP A 223 7.70 -16.02 11.22
CA ASP A 223 7.60 -15.92 12.68
C ASP A 223 8.44 -14.76 13.26
#